data_98f23299b07f128a64d019b044467d63
#
_entry.id   98f23299b07f128a64d019b044467d63
#
_cell.length_a   1.000
_cell.length_b   1.000
_cell.length_c   1.000
_cell.angle_alpha   90.00
_cell.angle_beta   90.00
_cell.angle_gamma   90.00
#
_symmetry.space_group_name_H-M   'P 1'
#
loop_
_entity.id
_entity.type
_entity.pdbx_description
1 polymer ?
#
loop_
_entity_poly.entity_id
_entity_poly.type
_entity_poly.pdbx_seq_one_letter_code
_entity_poly.pdbx_strand_id
1 'polypeptide(L)'
;MEDTLKLKERLLERYDAQLDKDGISGKRLAERLDILSEIGRTADNGSNRPGFSHEEKAAKELVMQWMEEAGMQVRMDGAGNVFGRLEGTNPDLPAVLSGSHVDTVPNGGHFDGTLGVLAALEVAEAWKATGYQPEKPYEVVVFTDEEGSRFQEGLSGSEAMMGQVDLEAKKTRRDANGMWFEEVLEDVGLSVDSYVSAKRDVKEIDSFVEVHIEQGKRLEKAGLPCGVVTGIAGPHWLHFTFEGKAGHAGNTPMDDRQDALVAASEFILALHHIPRQINDSAVATVGKLFVEPNGVNVIPGKVTLYVDIRDIYEDSREEVVERVLQLSKDAADKHGVKVSHEDMLITSPVLVSKERQERMAQALHANGIQPFALPSGAGHDSQVVGSRVPMAMLFVQSKDGISHNPAEWSELSDCVQAVHVLKNYIENL
;
A
#
# COMPACT_ATOMS: atom_id res chain seq x y z
N MET A 1 -5.19 -14.18 28.15
CA MET A 1 -3.84 -14.43 28.71
C MET A 1 -2.75 -14.45 27.63
N GLU A 2 -3.08 -14.04 26.39
CA GLU A 2 -2.10 -13.92 25.29
C GLU A 2 -1.45 -12.52 25.16
N ASP A 3 -1.87 -11.56 25.98
CA ASP A 3 -1.59 -10.13 25.80
C ASP A 3 -0.41 -9.59 26.65
N THR A 4 0.45 -10.46 27.19
CA THR A 4 1.58 -10.05 28.04
C THR A 4 2.95 -10.28 27.41
N LEU A 5 3.04 -11.00 26.30
CA LEU A 5 4.30 -11.23 25.62
C LEU A 5 4.64 -10.06 24.71
N LYS A 6 5.92 -9.64 24.69
CA LYS A 6 6.42 -8.68 23.71
C LYS A 6 6.29 -9.21 22.29
N LEU A 7 6.20 -8.31 21.30
CA LEU A 7 6.08 -8.69 19.89
C LEU A 7 7.17 -9.70 19.47
N LYS A 8 8.43 -9.45 19.85
CA LYS A 8 9.55 -10.36 19.61
C LYS A 8 9.32 -11.78 20.15
N GLU A 9 8.81 -11.91 21.38
CA GLU A 9 8.59 -13.21 22.00
C GLU A 9 7.51 -14.00 21.23
N ARG A 10 6.43 -13.31 20.84
CA ARG A 10 5.37 -13.88 19.98
C ARG A 10 5.89 -14.33 18.63
N LEU A 11 6.73 -13.51 17.99
CA LEU A 11 7.34 -13.82 16.67
C LEU A 11 8.22 -15.05 16.73
N LEU A 12 9.00 -15.21 17.81
CA LEU A 12 9.94 -16.31 17.98
C LEU A 12 9.29 -17.61 18.47
N GLU A 13 8.07 -17.57 19.01
CA GLU A 13 7.41 -18.74 19.61
C GLU A 13 7.26 -19.92 18.63
N ARG A 14 6.94 -19.63 17.37
CA ARG A 14 6.75 -20.64 16.30
C ARG A 14 7.77 -20.56 15.18
N TYR A 15 8.82 -19.77 15.40
CA TYR A 15 9.83 -19.55 14.38
C TYR A 15 10.68 -20.79 14.12
N ASP A 16 10.84 -21.18 12.86
CA ASP A 16 11.75 -22.22 12.44
C ASP A 16 13.17 -21.67 12.31
N ALA A 17 13.99 -21.88 13.34
CA ALA A 17 15.38 -21.41 13.36
C ALA A 17 16.28 -22.07 12.28
N GLN A 18 15.82 -23.12 11.56
CA GLN A 18 16.57 -23.66 10.42
C GLN A 18 16.56 -22.72 9.21
N LEU A 19 15.69 -21.70 9.21
CA LEU A 19 15.69 -20.63 8.23
C LEU A 19 16.84 -19.63 8.44
N ASP A 20 17.50 -19.60 9.59
CA ASP A 20 18.70 -18.79 9.84
C ASP A 20 19.88 -19.41 9.09
N LYS A 21 20.09 -18.98 7.85
CA LYS A 21 21.17 -19.43 6.98
C LYS A 21 21.61 -18.30 6.04
N ASP A 22 22.77 -18.47 5.39
CA ASP A 22 23.31 -17.53 4.39
C ASP A 22 23.38 -16.07 4.89
N GLY A 23 23.63 -15.89 6.21
CA GLY A 23 23.75 -14.60 6.88
C GLY A 23 22.44 -13.97 7.32
N ILE A 24 21.28 -14.50 6.91
CA ILE A 24 19.95 -14.04 7.33
C ILE A 24 19.66 -14.53 8.75
N SER A 25 19.06 -13.66 9.58
CA SER A 25 18.69 -13.96 10.95
C SER A 25 17.26 -13.51 11.28
N GLY A 26 16.38 -14.48 11.49
CA GLY A 26 15.00 -14.20 11.93
C GLY A 26 14.97 -13.58 13.32
N LYS A 27 15.94 -13.90 14.20
CA LYS A 27 16.04 -13.24 15.48
C LYS A 27 16.30 -11.74 15.34
N ARG A 28 17.20 -11.31 14.44
CA ARG A 28 17.50 -9.89 14.17
C ARG A 28 16.27 -9.20 13.59
N LEU A 29 15.60 -9.84 12.65
CA LEU A 29 14.36 -9.31 12.06
C LEU A 29 13.27 -9.11 13.13
N ALA A 30 13.05 -10.10 14.01
CA ALA A 30 12.09 -10.01 15.10
C ALA A 30 12.46 -8.92 16.12
N GLU A 31 13.74 -8.77 16.45
CA GLU A 31 14.22 -7.70 17.33
C GLU A 31 13.96 -6.31 16.76
N ARG A 32 14.21 -6.11 15.48
CA ARG A 32 13.99 -4.82 14.81
C ARG A 32 12.51 -4.49 14.68
N LEU A 33 11.66 -5.47 14.36
CA LEU A 33 10.20 -5.30 14.37
C LEU A 33 9.69 -4.90 15.76
N ASP A 34 10.15 -5.58 16.82
CA ASP A 34 9.78 -5.29 18.22
C ASP A 34 10.18 -3.86 18.62
N ILE A 35 11.41 -3.45 18.32
CA ILE A 35 11.91 -2.11 18.67
C ILE A 35 11.12 -1.02 17.92
N LEU A 36 10.88 -1.18 16.61
CA LEU A 36 10.08 -0.22 15.83
C LEU A 36 8.63 -0.16 16.31
N SER A 37 8.06 -1.28 16.77
CA SER A 37 6.69 -1.33 17.31
C SER A 37 6.48 -0.48 18.56
N GLU A 38 7.56 -0.16 19.29
CA GLU A 38 7.48 0.70 20.49
C GLU A 38 7.37 2.21 20.12
N ILE A 39 7.77 2.60 18.88
CA ILE A 39 7.64 3.98 18.42
C ILE A 39 6.20 4.23 17.96
N GLY A 40 5.50 5.15 18.59
CA GLY A 40 4.10 5.43 18.31
C GLY A 40 3.15 4.33 18.76
N ARG A 41 3.53 3.48 19.74
CA ARG A 41 2.69 2.40 20.26
C ARG A 41 1.39 2.93 20.84
N THR A 42 0.26 2.33 20.45
CA THR A 42 -1.06 2.69 20.95
C THR A 42 -1.48 1.85 22.17
N ALA A 43 -2.56 2.27 22.85
CA ALA A 43 -3.11 1.54 23.97
C ALA A 43 -3.64 0.13 23.56
N ASP A 44 -4.01 -0.04 22.30
CA ASP A 44 -4.50 -1.30 21.73
C ASP A 44 -3.37 -2.17 21.15
N ASN A 45 -2.11 -1.86 21.47
CA ASN A 45 -0.91 -2.51 20.92
C ASN A 45 -0.75 -2.37 19.39
N GLY A 46 -1.31 -1.35 18.78
CA GLY A 46 -1.06 -0.98 17.41
C GLY A 46 0.07 0.05 17.27
N SER A 47 0.33 0.47 16.05
CA SER A 47 1.28 1.53 15.69
C SER A 47 0.54 2.80 15.26
N ASN A 48 1.10 3.97 15.60
CA ASN A 48 0.61 5.27 15.16
C ASN A 48 1.79 6.18 14.83
N ARG A 49 2.25 6.09 13.59
CA ARG A 49 3.35 6.89 13.02
C ARG A 49 2.91 7.57 11.73
N PRO A 50 1.98 8.54 11.79
CA PRO A 50 1.52 9.23 10.57
C PRO A 50 2.70 9.85 9.81
N GLY A 51 2.59 9.91 8.51
CA GLY A 51 3.57 10.59 7.67
C GLY A 51 3.88 12.01 8.14
N PHE A 52 5.13 12.43 8.01
CA PHE A 52 5.64 13.72 8.50
C PHE A 52 5.39 13.95 10.00
N SER A 53 5.32 12.91 10.82
CA SER A 53 5.26 13.02 12.28
C SER A 53 6.63 12.89 12.92
N HIS A 54 6.74 13.27 14.19
CA HIS A 54 7.94 13.03 14.98
C HIS A 54 8.18 11.53 15.21
N GLU A 55 7.11 10.73 15.27
CA GLU A 55 7.18 9.27 15.39
C GLU A 55 7.73 8.63 14.12
N GLU A 56 7.28 9.05 12.93
CA GLU A 56 7.87 8.59 11.66
C GLU A 56 9.35 8.99 11.58
N LYS A 57 9.69 10.22 11.94
CA LYS A 57 11.07 10.71 11.99
C LYS A 57 11.93 9.86 12.92
N ALA A 58 11.46 9.57 14.13
CA ALA A 58 12.20 8.74 15.09
C ALA A 58 12.40 7.30 14.58
N ALA A 59 11.40 6.71 13.91
CA ALA A 59 11.52 5.41 13.28
C ALA A 59 12.56 5.40 12.16
N LYS A 60 12.59 6.43 11.31
CA LYS A 60 13.59 6.62 10.26
C LYS A 60 15.00 6.78 10.84
N GLU A 61 15.17 7.60 11.86
CA GLU A 61 16.47 7.80 12.54
C GLU A 61 17.01 6.48 13.11
N LEU A 62 16.15 5.64 13.65
CA LEU A 62 16.53 4.31 14.13
C LEU A 62 16.96 3.39 12.98
N VAL A 63 16.22 3.39 11.87
CA VAL A 63 16.59 2.61 10.68
C VAL A 63 17.90 3.10 10.08
N MET A 64 18.13 4.43 10.04
CA MET A 64 19.43 5.00 9.62
C MET A 64 20.59 4.46 10.44
N GLN A 65 20.44 4.40 11.77
CA GLN A 65 21.47 3.81 12.63
C GLN A 65 21.73 2.35 12.27
N TRP A 66 20.71 1.54 12.04
CA TRP A 66 20.91 0.14 11.64
C TRP A 66 21.53 -0.01 10.26
N MET A 67 21.24 0.89 9.31
CA MET A 67 21.90 0.94 8.01
C MET A 67 23.41 1.25 8.17
N GLU A 68 23.77 2.21 9.04
CA GLU A 68 25.17 2.52 9.35
C GLU A 68 25.87 1.32 10.01
N GLU A 69 25.21 0.66 10.97
CA GLU A 69 25.71 -0.57 11.60
C GLU A 69 25.90 -1.71 10.57
N ALA A 70 25.04 -1.80 9.55
CA ALA A 70 25.21 -2.72 8.43
C ALA A 70 26.37 -2.34 7.49
N GLY A 71 26.97 -1.16 7.65
CA GLY A 71 28.09 -0.67 6.86
C GLY A 71 27.68 0.11 5.61
N MET A 72 26.43 0.59 5.57
CA MET A 72 25.89 1.39 4.46
C MET A 72 26.27 2.87 4.62
N GLN A 73 26.40 3.56 3.50
CA GLN A 73 26.45 5.03 3.48
C GLN A 73 25.03 5.57 3.51
N VAL A 74 24.70 6.32 4.58
CA VAL A 74 23.33 6.77 4.82
C VAL A 74 23.14 8.23 4.46
N ARG A 75 22.02 8.55 3.83
CA ARG A 75 21.58 9.92 3.53
C ARG A 75 20.06 10.04 3.65
N MET A 76 19.60 11.24 3.90
CA MET A 76 18.18 11.63 3.79
C MET A 76 18.05 12.64 2.65
N ASP A 77 17.00 12.53 1.84
CA ASP A 77 16.70 13.52 0.80
C ASP A 77 15.81 14.65 1.32
N GLY A 78 15.49 15.59 0.43
CA GLY A 78 14.70 16.76 0.77
C GLY A 78 13.23 16.49 1.09
N ALA A 79 12.71 15.31 0.78
CA ALA A 79 11.36 14.86 1.12
C ALA A 79 11.33 14.02 2.42
N GLY A 80 12.49 13.80 3.05
CA GLY A 80 12.64 12.97 4.24
C GLY A 80 12.73 11.48 3.93
N ASN A 81 12.88 11.06 2.66
CA ASN A 81 13.19 9.68 2.32
C ASN A 81 14.61 9.37 2.79
N VAL A 82 14.79 8.19 3.39
CA VAL A 82 16.09 7.70 3.84
C VAL A 82 16.64 6.68 2.86
N PHE A 83 17.94 6.77 2.59
CA PHE A 83 18.67 5.83 1.73
C PHE A 83 19.91 5.34 2.43
N GLY A 84 20.09 4.03 2.51
CA GLY A 84 21.35 3.40 2.87
C GLY A 84 21.96 2.73 1.64
N ARG A 85 23.18 3.06 1.25
CA ARG A 85 23.86 2.56 0.06
C ARG A 85 25.05 1.66 0.40
N LEU A 86 25.07 0.47 -0.21
CA LEU A 86 26.25 -0.38 -0.34
C LEU A 86 26.79 -0.25 -1.77
N GLU A 87 28.09 0.00 -1.88
CA GLU A 87 28.73 0.04 -3.20
C GLU A 87 28.86 -1.37 -3.77
N GLY A 88 28.58 -1.50 -5.07
CA GLY A 88 28.82 -2.70 -5.82
C GLY A 88 30.31 -2.87 -6.21
N THR A 89 30.65 -4.00 -6.81
CA THR A 89 31.97 -4.20 -7.45
C THR A 89 32.15 -3.29 -8.68
N ASN A 90 31.04 -2.81 -9.26
CA ASN A 90 30.99 -1.80 -10.32
C ASN A 90 30.11 -0.62 -9.86
N PRO A 91 30.71 0.38 -9.16
CA PRO A 91 29.96 1.49 -8.57
C PRO A 91 29.33 2.47 -9.59
N ASP A 92 29.76 2.42 -10.87
CA ASP A 92 29.25 3.28 -11.92
C ASP A 92 27.91 2.77 -12.52
N LEU A 93 27.49 1.55 -12.17
CA LEU A 93 26.19 1.01 -12.59
C LEU A 93 25.05 1.67 -11.79
N PRO A 94 23.85 1.76 -12.40
CA PRO A 94 22.64 2.17 -11.67
C PRO A 94 22.36 1.24 -10.48
N ALA A 95 21.87 1.80 -9.38
CA ALA A 95 21.62 1.07 -8.15
C ALA A 95 20.34 0.23 -8.23
N VAL A 96 20.34 -0.95 -7.63
CA VAL A 96 19.13 -1.69 -7.30
C VAL A 96 18.60 -1.14 -5.96
N LEU A 97 17.38 -0.61 -5.98
CA LEU A 97 16.69 -0.12 -4.79
C LEU A 97 15.78 -1.22 -4.22
N SER A 98 15.74 -1.35 -2.89
CA SER A 98 14.74 -2.17 -2.21
C SER A 98 14.33 -1.49 -0.89
N GLY A 99 13.08 -1.61 -0.52
CA GLY A 99 12.55 -0.99 0.70
C GLY A 99 11.04 -0.80 0.61
N SER A 100 10.52 0.06 1.45
CA SER A 100 9.12 0.44 1.60
C SER A 100 9.03 1.66 2.51
N HIS A 101 8.06 1.72 3.43
CA HIS A 101 7.84 2.81 4.37
C HIS A 101 7.87 2.34 5.84
N VAL A 102 7.89 3.29 6.79
CA VAL A 102 7.78 3.02 8.23
C VAL A 102 6.67 3.85 8.88
N ASP A 103 6.02 4.74 8.14
CA ASP A 103 4.80 5.38 8.59
C ASP A 103 3.65 4.36 8.63
N THR A 104 2.60 4.67 9.36
CA THR A 104 1.45 3.80 9.58
C THR A 104 0.16 4.59 9.59
N VAL A 105 -0.94 3.92 9.26
CA VAL A 105 -2.26 4.45 9.61
C VAL A 105 -2.42 4.56 11.13
N PRO A 106 -3.34 5.41 11.65
CA PRO A 106 -3.64 5.46 13.07
C PRO A 106 -4.08 4.10 13.60
N ASN A 107 -3.41 3.64 14.68
CA ASN A 107 -3.65 2.33 15.30
C ASN A 107 -3.52 1.15 14.31
N GLY A 108 -2.54 1.24 13.41
CA GLY A 108 -2.20 0.22 12.42
C GLY A 108 -1.47 -0.99 12.99
N GLY A 109 -1.01 -1.86 12.11
CA GLY A 109 -0.19 -3.02 12.44
C GLY A 109 1.29 -2.70 12.63
N HIS A 110 2.12 -3.75 12.65
CA HIS A 110 3.57 -3.65 12.86
C HIS A 110 4.39 -4.12 11.66
N PHE A 111 3.73 -4.69 10.64
CA PHE A 111 4.39 -5.30 9.47
C PHE A 111 4.23 -4.45 8.22
N ASP A 112 3.10 -3.77 8.09
CA ASP A 112 2.76 -2.93 6.95
C ASP A 112 3.88 -1.93 6.67
N GLY A 113 4.42 -1.92 5.45
CA GLY A 113 5.61 -1.17 5.02
C GLY A 113 6.89 -1.52 5.78
N THR A 114 6.82 -1.55 7.11
CA THR A 114 7.95 -1.80 8.02
C THR A 114 8.67 -3.11 7.68
N LEU A 115 7.94 -4.17 7.33
CA LEU A 115 8.55 -5.44 6.93
C LEU A 115 9.41 -5.29 5.67
N GLY A 116 8.95 -4.53 4.67
CA GLY A 116 9.69 -4.31 3.43
C GLY A 116 11.02 -3.60 3.64
N VAL A 117 11.03 -2.58 4.50
CA VAL A 117 12.27 -1.88 4.89
C VAL A 117 13.23 -2.82 5.61
N LEU A 118 12.73 -3.57 6.60
CA LEU A 118 13.56 -4.48 7.39
C LEU A 118 14.04 -5.69 6.57
N ALA A 119 13.23 -6.19 5.63
CA ALA A 119 13.63 -7.25 4.70
C ALA A 119 14.78 -6.80 3.80
N ALA A 120 14.69 -5.59 3.25
CA ALA A 120 15.75 -5.01 2.42
C ALA A 120 17.04 -4.80 3.23
N LEU A 121 16.95 -4.31 4.46
CA LEU A 121 18.10 -4.14 5.34
C LEU A 121 18.70 -5.49 5.76
N GLU A 122 17.88 -6.51 5.98
CA GLU A 122 18.34 -7.86 6.34
C GLU A 122 19.16 -8.51 5.21
N VAL A 123 18.88 -8.19 3.93
CA VAL A 123 19.72 -8.59 2.79
C VAL A 123 21.11 -7.97 2.90
N ALA A 124 21.22 -6.68 3.20
CA ALA A 124 22.50 -6.01 3.39
C ALA A 124 23.32 -6.61 4.56
N GLU A 125 22.65 -6.91 5.67
CA GLU A 125 23.26 -7.59 6.82
C GLU A 125 23.75 -9.01 6.49
N ALA A 126 22.96 -9.75 5.71
CA ALA A 126 23.33 -11.09 5.27
C ALA A 126 24.58 -11.06 4.36
N TRP A 127 24.68 -10.09 3.46
CA TRP A 127 25.86 -9.91 2.63
C TRP A 127 27.10 -9.51 3.45
N LYS A 128 26.94 -8.61 4.43
CA LYS A 128 28.01 -8.29 5.36
C LYS A 128 28.50 -9.53 6.12
N ALA A 129 27.58 -10.36 6.61
CA ALA A 129 27.93 -11.56 7.38
C ALA A 129 28.62 -12.64 6.52
N THR A 130 28.28 -12.73 5.24
CA THR A 130 28.85 -13.72 4.30
C THR A 130 30.02 -13.21 3.49
N GLY A 131 30.30 -11.90 3.53
CA GLY A 131 31.32 -11.25 2.70
C GLY A 131 30.94 -11.15 1.22
N TYR A 132 29.67 -11.29 0.89
CA TYR A 132 29.19 -11.11 -0.48
C TYR A 132 29.17 -9.62 -0.86
N GLN A 133 29.58 -9.32 -2.09
CA GLN A 133 29.52 -7.98 -2.66
C GLN A 133 28.74 -8.03 -3.98
N PRO A 134 27.63 -7.30 -4.11
CA PRO A 134 26.85 -7.27 -5.35
C PRO A 134 27.63 -6.60 -6.49
N GLU A 135 27.28 -6.88 -7.73
CA GLU A 135 27.88 -6.20 -8.89
C GLU A 135 27.44 -4.73 -8.95
N LYS A 136 26.14 -4.50 -8.88
CA LYS A 136 25.53 -3.17 -8.87
C LYS A 136 25.48 -2.61 -7.45
N PRO A 137 25.54 -1.28 -7.27
CA PRO A 137 25.19 -0.68 -5.98
C PRO A 137 23.81 -1.12 -5.52
N TYR A 138 23.64 -1.32 -4.22
CA TYR A 138 22.39 -1.67 -3.58
C TYR A 138 21.96 -0.58 -2.61
N GLU A 139 20.74 -0.10 -2.72
CA GLU A 139 20.19 0.91 -1.82
C GLU A 139 18.96 0.40 -1.09
N VAL A 140 18.99 0.46 0.23
CA VAL A 140 17.78 0.31 1.06
C VAL A 140 17.10 1.67 1.16
N VAL A 141 15.83 1.75 0.82
CA VAL A 141 15.04 2.99 0.87
C VAL A 141 13.93 2.90 1.91
N VAL A 142 13.71 4.02 2.64
CA VAL A 142 12.55 4.25 3.49
C VAL A 142 11.83 5.46 2.95
N PHE A 143 10.66 5.25 2.35
CA PHE A 143 9.85 6.35 1.84
C PHE A 143 9.10 7.07 2.96
N THR A 144 8.73 8.32 2.69
CA THR A 144 7.98 9.19 3.60
C THR A 144 6.51 9.17 3.24
N ASP A 145 5.62 9.01 4.26
CA ASP A 145 4.17 9.22 4.14
C ASP A 145 3.56 8.42 2.97
N GLU A 146 3.77 7.10 2.97
CA GLU A 146 3.14 6.20 2.01
C GLU A 146 1.63 6.12 2.26
N GLU A 147 1.24 5.97 3.51
CA GLU A 147 -0.13 5.74 3.97
C GLU A 147 -1.07 6.96 3.81
N GLY A 148 -0.51 8.17 3.72
CA GLY A 148 -1.28 9.39 3.53
C GLY A 148 -2.27 9.70 4.64
N SER A 149 -2.11 9.12 5.80
CA SER A 149 -3.07 9.22 6.90
C SER A 149 -3.21 10.65 7.44
N ARG A 150 -2.19 11.49 7.24
CA ARG A 150 -2.19 12.88 7.72
C ARG A 150 -2.97 13.83 6.81
N PHE A 151 -2.79 13.73 5.49
CA PHE A 151 -3.39 14.62 4.49
C PHE A 151 -4.42 13.93 3.59
N GLN A 152 -4.70 12.65 3.81
CA GLN A 152 -5.55 11.79 2.96
C GLN A 152 -5.02 11.65 1.52
N GLU A 153 -3.70 11.80 1.36
CA GLU A 153 -2.94 11.63 0.13
C GLU A 153 -1.63 10.96 0.49
N GLY A 154 -1.45 9.72 0.08
CA GLY A 154 -0.24 8.93 0.34
C GLY A 154 0.83 9.07 -0.73
N LEU A 155 1.85 8.20 -0.65
CA LEU A 155 2.96 8.06 -1.61
C LEU A 155 3.81 9.33 -1.74
N SER A 156 3.78 10.21 -0.72
CA SER A 156 4.38 11.55 -0.77
C SER A 156 5.88 11.51 -1.03
N GLY A 157 6.61 10.57 -0.43
CA GLY A 157 8.05 10.43 -0.57
C GLY A 157 8.46 9.88 -1.93
N SER A 158 7.79 8.82 -2.40
CA SER A 158 8.07 8.24 -3.72
C SER A 158 7.67 9.18 -4.85
N GLU A 159 6.56 9.94 -4.72
CA GLU A 159 6.19 11.00 -5.67
C GLU A 159 7.26 12.10 -5.76
N ALA A 160 7.79 12.54 -4.62
CA ALA A 160 8.85 13.54 -4.57
C ALA A 160 10.11 13.01 -5.26
N MET A 161 10.55 11.79 -4.95
CA MET A 161 11.71 11.15 -5.56
C MET A 161 11.54 10.99 -7.08
N MET A 162 10.34 10.64 -7.56
CA MET A 162 10.07 10.49 -9.00
C MET A 162 9.73 11.81 -9.70
N GLY A 163 9.60 12.92 -8.98
CA GLY A 163 9.24 14.23 -9.52
C GLY A 163 7.81 14.28 -10.08
N GLN A 164 6.87 13.61 -9.39
CA GLN A 164 5.45 13.52 -9.76
C GLN A 164 4.54 14.34 -8.84
N VAL A 165 5.10 15.17 -7.98
CA VAL A 165 4.37 15.97 -6.99
C VAL A 165 3.49 17.03 -7.65
N ASP A 166 2.21 17.06 -7.32
CA ASP A 166 1.35 18.23 -7.54
C ASP A 166 1.48 19.18 -6.32
N LEU A 167 2.50 20.06 -6.40
CA LEU A 167 2.80 20.97 -5.30
C LEU A 167 1.66 21.97 -5.03
N GLU A 168 0.96 22.42 -6.08
CA GLU A 168 -0.14 23.39 -5.90
C GLU A 168 -1.33 22.74 -5.18
N ALA A 169 -1.63 21.48 -5.46
CA ALA A 169 -2.62 20.72 -4.70
C ALA A 169 -2.16 20.52 -3.25
N LYS A 170 -0.92 20.05 -3.02
CA LYS A 170 -0.40 19.80 -1.66
C LYS A 170 -0.37 21.06 -0.77
N LYS A 171 -0.03 22.23 -1.31
CA LYS A 171 -0.05 23.50 -0.57
C LYS A 171 -1.43 23.90 -0.04
N THR A 172 -2.50 23.39 -0.64
CA THR A 172 -3.88 23.67 -0.21
C THR A 172 -4.38 22.71 0.86
N ARG A 173 -3.59 21.68 1.22
CA ARG A 173 -3.98 20.66 2.20
C ARG A 173 -3.73 21.13 3.63
N ARG A 174 -4.62 20.70 4.50
CA ARG A 174 -4.48 20.82 5.96
C ARG A 174 -4.65 19.46 6.61
N ASP A 175 -3.88 19.23 7.65
CA ASP A 175 -4.08 18.05 8.49
C ASP A 175 -5.30 18.20 9.43
N ALA A 176 -5.58 17.17 10.21
CA ALA A 176 -6.70 17.17 11.16
C ALA A 176 -6.58 18.24 12.27
N ASN A 177 -5.38 18.78 12.51
CA ASN A 177 -5.11 19.85 13.47
C ASN A 177 -5.21 21.24 12.83
N GLY A 178 -5.45 21.32 11.51
CA GLY A 178 -5.54 22.53 10.73
C GLY A 178 -4.20 23.10 10.26
N MET A 179 -3.09 22.38 10.45
CA MET A 179 -1.76 22.78 9.96
C MET A 179 -1.68 22.60 8.44
N TRP A 180 -1.11 23.59 7.76
CA TRP A 180 -0.82 23.50 6.34
C TRP A 180 0.33 22.53 6.06
N PHE A 181 0.40 21.97 4.86
CA PHE A 181 1.48 21.10 4.44
C PHE A 181 2.88 21.69 4.67
N GLU A 182 3.06 23.00 4.35
CA GLU A 182 4.31 23.73 4.58
C GLU A 182 4.69 23.78 6.08
N GLU A 183 3.74 24.09 6.96
CA GLU A 183 3.95 24.15 8.41
C GLU A 183 4.35 22.76 8.96
N VAL A 184 3.76 21.72 8.42
CA VAL A 184 4.08 20.33 8.78
C VAL A 184 5.48 19.93 8.35
N LEU A 185 5.91 20.33 7.14
CA LEU A 185 7.29 20.09 6.69
C LEU A 185 8.30 20.81 7.61
N GLU A 186 8.03 22.06 7.96
CA GLU A 186 8.90 22.86 8.86
C GLU A 186 9.00 22.21 10.25
N ASP A 187 7.92 21.67 10.79
CA ASP A 187 7.87 21.02 12.10
C ASP A 187 8.81 19.81 12.20
N VAL A 188 8.99 19.07 11.10
CA VAL A 188 9.93 17.94 11.02
C VAL A 188 11.32 18.30 10.49
N GLY A 189 11.56 19.60 10.21
CA GLY A 189 12.85 20.12 9.74
C GLY A 189 13.07 20.04 8.23
N LEU A 190 12.00 19.92 7.45
CA LEU A 190 11.99 19.98 6.00
C LEU A 190 11.48 21.35 5.52
N SER A 191 11.45 21.56 4.21
CA SER A 191 10.84 22.72 3.58
C SER A 191 10.22 22.34 2.23
N VAL A 192 9.33 23.17 1.71
CA VAL A 192 8.75 22.98 0.37
C VAL A 192 9.84 22.91 -0.69
N ASP A 193 10.87 23.77 -0.61
CA ASP A 193 11.97 23.79 -1.57
C ASP A 193 12.80 22.50 -1.49
N SER A 194 13.11 22.02 -0.27
CA SER A 194 13.81 20.74 -0.10
C SER A 194 12.97 19.58 -0.63
N TYR A 195 11.67 19.58 -0.35
CA TYR A 195 10.73 18.53 -0.78
C TYR A 195 10.71 18.38 -2.32
N VAL A 196 10.61 19.48 -3.04
CA VAL A 196 10.65 19.48 -4.52
C VAL A 196 12.03 19.08 -5.06
N SER A 197 13.11 19.42 -4.34
CA SER A 197 14.47 19.07 -4.73
C SER A 197 14.83 17.59 -4.53
N ALA A 198 13.97 16.81 -3.88
CA ALA A 198 14.15 15.37 -3.67
C ALA A 198 14.13 14.54 -4.98
N LYS A 199 13.71 15.14 -6.08
CA LYS A 199 13.67 14.49 -7.39
C LYS A 199 15.02 13.89 -7.76
N ARG A 200 15.01 12.58 -8.08
CA ARG A 200 16.18 11.80 -8.48
C ARG A 200 16.19 11.55 -10.00
N ASP A 201 17.37 11.46 -10.59
CA ASP A 201 17.49 11.01 -11.99
C ASP A 201 17.21 9.51 -12.04
N VAL A 202 16.18 9.12 -12.80
CA VAL A 202 15.79 7.71 -12.99
C VAL A 202 16.90 6.85 -13.59
N LYS A 203 17.88 7.45 -14.28
CA LYS A 203 19.05 6.73 -14.83
C LYS A 203 20.00 6.19 -13.76
N GLU A 204 19.92 6.72 -12.55
CA GLU A 204 20.70 6.22 -11.41
C GLU A 204 20.08 4.96 -10.78
N ILE A 205 18.88 4.57 -11.20
CA ILE A 205 18.11 3.47 -10.66
C ILE A 205 17.97 2.37 -11.71
N ASP A 206 18.51 1.19 -11.44
CA ASP A 206 18.35 -0.01 -12.28
C ASP A 206 16.95 -0.58 -12.16
N SER A 207 16.50 -0.76 -10.93
CA SER A 207 15.19 -1.29 -10.61
C SER A 207 14.83 -1.06 -9.15
N PHE A 208 13.54 -1.19 -8.84
CA PHE A 208 13.02 -1.18 -7.48
C PHE A 208 12.36 -2.50 -7.14
N VAL A 209 12.64 -3.03 -5.94
CA VAL A 209 12.04 -4.29 -5.46
C VAL A 209 11.45 -4.08 -4.08
N GLU A 210 10.16 -4.28 -3.95
CA GLU A 210 9.44 -4.11 -2.68
C GLU A 210 8.93 -5.45 -2.14
N VAL A 211 9.22 -5.71 -0.86
CA VAL A 211 8.55 -6.76 -0.09
C VAL A 211 7.46 -6.10 0.74
N HIS A 212 6.27 -6.66 0.72
CA HIS A 212 5.14 -6.14 1.50
C HIS A 212 4.26 -7.27 2.01
N ILE A 213 3.47 -7.04 3.04
CA ILE A 213 2.44 -8.00 3.43
C ILE A 213 1.30 -8.00 2.40
N GLU A 214 0.61 -9.13 2.21
CA GLU A 214 -0.46 -9.23 1.21
C GLU A 214 -1.68 -8.34 1.51
N GLN A 215 -1.94 -8.08 2.80
CA GLN A 215 -3.16 -7.40 3.25
C GLN A 215 -4.45 -8.11 2.78
N GLY A 216 -4.32 -9.39 2.45
CA GLY A 216 -5.36 -10.24 1.87
C GLY A 216 -5.22 -11.72 2.29
N LYS A 217 -6.08 -12.58 1.74
CA LYS A 217 -6.17 -14.00 2.13
C LYS A 217 -5.77 -14.99 1.05
N ARG A 218 -5.18 -14.55 -0.07
CA ARG A 218 -4.90 -15.43 -1.20
C ARG A 218 -3.75 -16.39 -0.87
N LEU A 219 -2.67 -15.88 -0.27
CA LEU A 219 -1.52 -16.68 0.16
C LEU A 219 -1.90 -17.64 1.29
N GLU A 220 -2.65 -17.15 2.29
CA GLU A 220 -3.15 -17.99 3.38
C GLU A 220 -4.01 -19.14 2.86
N LYS A 221 -4.95 -18.88 1.95
CA LYS A 221 -5.77 -19.91 1.30
C LYS A 221 -4.96 -20.88 0.44
N ALA A 222 -3.86 -20.43 -0.13
CA ALA A 222 -2.94 -21.26 -0.90
C ALA A 222 -1.96 -22.05 -0.02
N GLY A 223 -1.85 -21.70 1.28
CA GLY A 223 -0.87 -22.28 2.21
C GLY A 223 0.57 -21.95 1.81
N LEU A 224 0.81 -20.74 1.28
CA LEU A 224 2.11 -20.31 0.78
C LEU A 224 2.63 -19.10 1.58
N PRO A 225 3.95 -19.05 1.90
CA PRO A 225 4.55 -18.00 2.70
C PRO A 225 4.61 -16.66 1.96
N CYS A 226 4.82 -16.70 0.65
CA CYS A 226 4.96 -15.50 -0.18
C CYS A 226 4.59 -15.77 -1.64
N GLY A 227 4.38 -14.70 -2.42
CA GLY A 227 3.94 -14.78 -3.81
C GLY A 227 4.35 -13.59 -4.67
N VAL A 228 4.35 -13.80 -5.99
CA VAL A 228 4.74 -12.81 -7.00
C VAL A 228 3.60 -11.84 -7.25
N VAL A 229 3.83 -10.55 -7.07
CA VAL A 229 2.84 -9.53 -7.45
C VAL A 229 2.88 -9.31 -8.97
N THR A 230 1.71 -9.35 -9.60
CA THR A 230 1.58 -9.22 -11.07
C THR A 230 1.37 -7.78 -11.51
N GLY A 231 0.88 -6.93 -10.62
CA GLY A 231 0.61 -5.53 -10.84
C GLY A 231 -0.09 -4.91 -9.64
N ILE A 232 -0.11 -3.59 -9.61
CA ILE A 232 -0.74 -2.78 -8.58
C ILE A 232 -1.97 -2.13 -9.20
N ALA A 233 -3.13 -2.31 -8.57
CA ALA A 233 -4.40 -1.80 -9.08
C ALA A 233 -4.45 -0.26 -9.01
N GLY A 234 -5.00 0.33 -10.07
CA GLY A 234 -5.33 1.75 -10.09
C GLY A 234 -6.79 1.98 -9.68
N PRO A 235 -7.06 2.73 -8.61
CA PRO A 235 -8.43 3.10 -8.26
C PRO A 235 -9.05 4.10 -9.26
N HIS A 236 -10.35 3.94 -9.52
CA HIS A 236 -11.22 4.93 -10.13
C HIS A 236 -12.41 5.14 -9.19
N TRP A 237 -12.45 6.29 -8.54
CA TRP A 237 -13.51 6.62 -7.59
C TRP A 237 -14.58 7.47 -8.25
N LEU A 238 -15.82 7.03 -8.11
CA LEU A 238 -17.01 7.71 -8.63
C LEU A 238 -17.92 8.15 -7.50
N HIS A 239 -18.45 9.36 -7.63
CA HIS A 239 -19.49 9.91 -6.78
C HIS A 239 -20.80 9.94 -7.57
N PHE A 240 -21.84 9.29 -7.07
CA PHE A 240 -23.17 9.28 -7.69
C PHE A 240 -24.19 10.03 -6.84
N THR A 241 -25.10 10.73 -7.53
CA THR A 241 -26.29 11.32 -6.91
C THR A 241 -27.53 10.82 -7.64
N PHE A 242 -28.44 10.13 -6.92
CA PHE A 242 -29.78 9.77 -7.39
C PHE A 242 -30.80 10.77 -6.81
N GLU A 243 -31.59 11.42 -7.66
CA GLU A 243 -32.56 12.41 -7.28
C GLU A 243 -33.98 11.96 -7.70
N GLY A 244 -34.81 11.73 -6.73
CA GLY A 244 -36.21 11.40 -6.84
C GLY A 244 -37.11 12.47 -6.24
N LYS A 245 -38.21 12.06 -5.62
CA LYS A 245 -39.19 12.96 -5.01
C LYS A 245 -39.53 12.52 -3.60
N ALA A 246 -39.13 13.33 -2.60
CA ALA A 246 -39.52 13.09 -1.22
C ALA A 246 -41.06 13.22 -1.07
N GLY A 247 -41.65 12.37 -0.25
CA GLY A 247 -43.09 12.35 -0.03
C GLY A 247 -43.49 11.61 1.23
N HIS A 248 -44.75 11.68 1.58
CA HIS A 248 -45.32 10.99 2.75
C HIS A 248 -45.39 9.48 2.48
N ALA A 249 -44.68 8.67 3.29
CA ALA A 249 -44.53 7.24 3.07
C ALA A 249 -45.88 6.47 3.12
N GLY A 250 -46.85 6.92 3.90
CA GLY A 250 -48.16 6.28 4.02
C GLY A 250 -49.20 6.77 3.00
N ASN A 251 -49.10 8.00 2.48
CA ASN A 251 -50.12 8.61 1.61
C ASN A 251 -49.76 8.65 0.13
N THR A 252 -48.49 8.38 -0.22
CA THR A 252 -48.09 8.32 -1.63
C THR A 252 -48.25 6.89 -2.14
N PRO A 253 -49.10 6.63 -3.13
CA PRO A 253 -49.26 5.30 -3.74
C PRO A 253 -47.92 4.75 -4.26
N MET A 254 -47.76 3.42 -4.26
CA MET A 254 -46.51 2.79 -4.71
C MET A 254 -46.15 3.14 -6.16
N ASP A 255 -47.17 3.22 -7.04
CA ASP A 255 -46.98 3.48 -8.48
C ASP A 255 -46.65 4.96 -8.79
N ASP A 256 -46.86 5.87 -7.83
CA ASP A 256 -46.58 7.31 -7.98
C ASP A 256 -45.24 7.74 -7.40
N ARG A 257 -44.42 6.78 -6.89
CA ARG A 257 -43.15 7.06 -6.21
C ARG A 257 -41.99 7.23 -7.18
N GLN A 258 -41.19 8.22 -6.89
CA GLN A 258 -39.83 8.39 -7.43
C GLN A 258 -38.83 8.26 -6.28
N ASP A 259 -38.64 7.02 -5.83
CA ASP A 259 -37.88 6.70 -4.64
C ASP A 259 -36.38 6.54 -4.99
N ALA A 260 -35.58 7.53 -4.61
CA ALA A 260 -34.13 7.54 -4.89
C ALA A 260 -33.39 6.39 -4.22
N LEU A 261 -33.86 5.94 -3.03
CA LEU A 261 -33.22 4.85 -2.32
C LEU A 261 -33.44 3.49 -2.95
N VAL A 262 -34.65 3.27 -3.51
CA VAL A 262 -34.97 2.04 -4.25
C VAL A 262 -34.12 1.96 -5.52
N ALA A 263 -33.99 3.04 -6.28
CA ALA A 263 -33.13 3.10 -7.46
C ALA A 263 -31.64 2.85 -7.10
N ALA A 264 -31.12 3.53 -6.08
CA ALA A 264 -29.76 3.33 -5.60
C ALA A 264 -29.50 1.90 -5.08
N SER A 265 -30.49 1.29 -4.41
CA SER A 265 -30.38 -0.09 -3.91
C SER A 265 -30.30 -1.11 -5.04
N GLU A 266 -31.09 -0.95 -6.09
CA GLU A 266 -31.04 -1.79 -7.30
C GLU A 266 -29.68 -1.65 -8.01
N PHE A 267 -29.20 -0.42 -8.15
CA PHE A 267 -27.86 -0.13 -8.68
C PHE A 267 -26.77 -0.84 -7.88
N ILE A 268 -26.75 -0.70 -6.54
CA ILE A 268 -25.75 -1.31 -5.66
C ILE A 268 -25.76 -2.84 -5.79
N LEU A 269 -26.94 -3.45 -5.77
CA LEU A 269 -27.07 -4.90 -5.86
C LEU A 269 -26.54 -5.45 -7.20
N ALA A 270 -26.84 -4.76 -8.30
CA ALA A 270 -26.39 -5.18 -9.62
C ALA A 270 -24.89 -4.92 -9.84
N LEU A 271 -24.36 -3.79 -9.32
CA LEU A 271 -22.93 -3.45 -9.38
C LEU A 271 -22.06 -4.57 -8.81
N HIS A 272 -22.46 -5.18 -7.70
CA HIS A 272 -21.72 -6.26 -7.05
C HIS A 272 -21.32 -7.41 -7.97
N HIS A 273 -22.06 -7.63 -9.05
CA HIS A 273 -21.83 -8.73 -9.99
C HIS A 273 -20.99 -8.36 -11.22
N ILE A 274 -20.79 -7.05 -11.48
CA ILE A 274 -20.11 -6.60 -12.72
C ILE A 274 -18.64 -6.99 -12.79
N PRO A 275 -17.78 -6.74 -11.76
CA PRO A 275 -16.34 -6.93 -11.89
C PRO A 275 -15.97 -8.35 -12.33
N ARG A 276 -16.55 -9.36 -11.69
CA ARG A 276 -16.25 -10.78 -11.98
C ARG A 276 -16.64 -11.24 -13.39
N GLN A 277 -17.48 -10.50 -14.09
CA GLN A 277 -17.86 -10.80 -15.47
C GLN A 277 -16.84 -10.28 -16.48
N ILE A 278 -15.95 -9.39 -16.03
CA ILE A 278 -14.95 -8.72 -16.87
C ILE A 278 -13.57 -9.30 -16.60
N ASN A 279 -13.12 -9.28 -15.34
CA ASN A 279 -11.80 -9.76 -14.97
C ASN A 279 -11.80 -10.25 -13.50
N ASP A 280 -11.03 -11.31 -13.23
CA ASP A 280 -10.88 -11.89 -11.88
C ASP A 280 -10.11 -10.97 -10.90
N SER A 281 -9.32 -10.01 -11.42
CA SER A 281 -8.62 -9.00 -10.61
C SER A 281 -9.46 -7.75 -10.35
N ALA A 282 -10.54 -7.53 -11.11
CA ALA A 282 -11.39 -6.37 -10.96
C ALA A 282 -12.25 -6.46 -9.68
N VAL A 283 -12.36 -5.34 -8.99
CA VAL A 283 -13.25 -5.19 -7.82
C VAL A 283 -14.02 -3.87 -7.89
N ALA A 284 -15.23 -3.83 -7.30
CA ALA A 284 -15.99 -2.61 -7.13
C ALA A 284 -16.74 -2.64 -5.79
N THR A 285 -16.68 -1.53 -5.06
CA THR A 285 -17.24 -1.40 -3.72
C THR A 285 -18.00 -0.09 -3.57
N VAL A 286 -19.22 -0.13 -3.03
CA VAL A 286 -19.90 1.07 -2.53
C VAL A 286 -19.52 1.26 -1.07
N GLY A 287 -18.62 2.21 -0.81
CA GLY A 287 -18.05 2.43 0.52
C GLY A 287 -18.80 3.45 1.37
N LYS A 288 -19.57 4.37 0.75
CA LYS A 288 -20.33 5.41 1.43
C LYS A 288 -21.69 5.56 0.80
N LEU A 289 -22.73 5.73 1.64
CA LEU A 289 -24.12 5.96 1.23
C LEU A 289 -24.78 6.97 2.17
N PHE A 290 -25.37 8.01 1.62
CA PHE A 290 -26.13 9.03 2.35
C PHE A 290 -27.52 9.15 1.77
N VAL A 291 -28.52 9.21 2.65
CA VAL A 291 -29.94 9.26 2.29
C VAL A 291 -30.56 10.54 2.83
N GLU A 292 -31.29 11.26 2.01
CA GLU A 292 -32.00 12.47 2.40
C GLU A 292 -33.48 12.36 2.09
N PRO A 293 -34.37 12.77 3.01
CA PRO A 293 -34.16 13.35 4.33
C PRO A 293 -33.89 12.31 5.45
N ASN A 294 -33.75 11.02 5.16
CA ASN A 294 -33.46 9.94 6.09
C ASN A 294 -34.46 9.82 7.26
N GLY A 295 -35.74 9.86 6.94
CA GLY A 295 -36.86 9.74 7.90
C GLY A 295 -37.67 8.47 7.66
N VAL A 296 -38.08 7.76 8.72
CA VAL A 296 -38.85 6.50 8.65
C VAL A 296 -40.15 6.63 7.88
N ASN A 297 -40.82 7.80 7.95
CA ASN A 297 -42.11 8.07 7.34
C ASN A 297 -42.04 8.98 6.09
N VAL A 298 -40.85 9.09 5.49
CA VAL A 298 -40.61 9.94 4.32
C VAL A 298 -39.97 9.10 3.20
N ILE A 299 -40.50 9.20 1.98
CA ILE A 299 -39.87 8.62 0.79
C ILE A 299 -38.55 9.37 0.53
N PRO A 300 -37.41 8.67 0.39
CA PRO A 300 -36.13 9.32 0.10
C PRO A 300 -36.16 10.09 -1.22
N GLY A 301 -35.85 11.39 -1.15
CA GLY A 301 -35.80 12.26 -2.32
C GLY A 301 -34.41 12.34 -2.95
N LYS A 302 -33.37 12.03 -2.20
CA LYS A 302 -31.99 12.04 -2.71
C LYS A 302 -31.13 10.98 -2.04
N VAL A 303 -30.29 10.32 -2.83
CA VAL A 303 -29.27 9.41 -2.33
C VAL A 303 -27.95 9.77 -2.98
N THR A 304 -26.91 9.91 -2.16
CA THR A 304 -25.54 10.13 -2.59
C THR A 304 -24.71 8.91 -2.19
N LEU A 305 -23.90 8.39 -3.10
CA LEU A 305 -23.02 7.24 -2.82
C LEU A 305 -21.68 7.35 -3.53
N TYR A 306 -20.70 6.61 -3.03
CA TYR A 306 -19.34 6.59 -3.56
C TYR A 306 -18.95 5.16 -3.93
N VAL A 307 -18.43 5.01 -5.14
CA VAL A 307 -17.97 3.72 -5.69
C VAL A 307 -16.47 3.76 -5.87
N ASP A 308 -15.78 2.75 -5.36
CA ASP A 308 -14.35 2.48 -5.57
C ASP A 308 -14.23 1.30 -6.53
N ILE A 309 -13.70 1.54 -7.73
CA ILE A 309 -13.46 0.53 -8.76
C ILE A 309 -11.94 0.39 -8.93
N ARG A 310 -11.44 -0.86 -8.88
CA ARG A 310 -10.00 -1.14 -9.03
C ARG A 310 -9.76 -2.33 -9.95
N ASP A 311 -8.70 -2.24 -10.74
CA ASP A 311 -8.08 -3.36 -11.45
C ASP A 311 -6.61 -3.06 -11.72
N ILE A 312 -5.81 -4.12 -11.94
CA ILE A 312 -4.42 -4.00 -12.40
C ILE A 312 -4.32 -3.73 -13.90
N TYR A 313 -5.41 -3.91 -14.65
CA TYR A 313 -5.51 -3.63 -16.08
C TYR A 313 -6.42 -2.44 -16.31
N GLU A 314 -5.89 -1.38 -16.97
CA GLU A 314 -6.64 -0.16 -17.21
C GLU A 314 -7.87 -0.40 -18.09
N ASP A 315 -7.71 -1.16 -19.21
CA ASP A 315 -8.81 -1.44 -20.14
C ASP A 315 -9.99 -2.15 -19.45
N SER A 316 -9.70 -3.16 -18.61
CA SER A 316 -10.77 -3.88 -17.90
C SER A 316 -11.39 -3.04 -16.78
N ARG A 317 -10.61 -2.18 -16.11
CA ARG A 317 -11.15 -1.21 -15.14
C ARG A 317 -12.13 -0.25 -15.81
N GLU A 318 -11.74 0.35 -16.95
CA GLU A 318 -12.61 1.27 -17.69
C GLU A 318 -13.86 0.56 -18.22
N GLU A 319 -13.78 -0.70 -18.65
CA GLU A 319 -14.97 -1.48 -18.99
C GLU A 319 -15.92 -1.66 -17.78
N VAL A 320 -15.37 -1.88 -16.57
CA VAL A 320 -16.20 -1.90 -15.34
C VAL A 320 -16.86 -0.55 -15.13
N VAL A 321 -16.12 0.56 -15.27
CA VAL A 321 -16.64 1.93 -15.13
C VAL A 321 -17.78 2.18 -16.11
N GLU A 322 -17.59 1.89 -17.40
CA GLU A 322 -18.63 2.08 -18.42
C GLU A 322 -19.93 1.29 -18.09
N ARG A 323 -19.80 0.03 -17.68
CA ARG A 323 -20.96 -0.79 -17.27
C ARG A 323 -21.64 -0.25 -16.03
N VAL A 324 -20.88 0.24 -15.05
CA VAL A 324 -21.41 0.86 -13.82
C VAL A 324 -22.16 2.16 -14.16
N LEU A 325 -21.64 2.98 -15.05
CA LEU A 325 -22.29 4.19 -15.52
C LEU A 325 -23.61 3.88 -16.27
N GLN A 326 -23.61 2.86 -17.13
CA GLN A 326 -24.85 2.43 -17.82
C GLN A 326 -25.87 1.89 -16.83
N LEU A 327 -25.44 1.04 -15.90
CA LEU A 327 -26.30 0.47 -14.85
C LEU A 327 -26.97 1.55 -13.99
N SER A 328 -26.26 2.64 -13.67
CA SER A 328 -26.83 3.75 -12.91
C SER A 328 -27.98 4.44 -13.64
N LYS A 329 -27.86 4.60 -14.97
CA LYS A 329 -28.91 5.16 -15.83
C LYS A 329 -30.10 4.23 -15.91
N ASP A 330 -29.87 2.92 -16.14
CA ASP A 330 -30.93 1.93 -16.24
C ASP A 330 -31.78 1.86 -14.95
N ALA A 331 -31.11 1.89 -13.78
CA ALA A 331 -31.77 1.92 -12.48
C ALA A 331 -32.57 3.23 -12.27
N ALA A 332 -31.99 4.36 -12.68
CA ALA A 332 -32.66 5.65 -12.58
C ALA A 332 -33.90 5.72 -13.46
N ASP A 333 -33.81 5.32 -14.72
CA ASP A 333 -34.93 5.32 -15.69
C ASP A 333 -36.04 4.42 -15.23
N LYS A 334 -35.73 3.21 -14.73
CA LYS A 334 -36.70 2.24 -14.22
C LYS A 334 -37.54 2.79 -13.08
N HIS A 335 -36.97 3.59 -12.20
CA HIS A 335 -37.60 4.16 -11.01
C HIS A 335 -38.05 5.62 -11.21
N GLY A 336 -37.90 6.18 -12.41
CA GLY A 336 -38.29 7.56 -12.74
C GLY A 336 -37.56 8.62 -11.95
N VAL A 337 -36.29 8.34 -11.54
CA VAL A 337 -35.41 9.27 -10.84
C VAL A 337 -34.32 9.80 -11.78
N LYS A 338 -33.65 10.87 -11.40
CA LYS A 338 -32.46 11.35 -12.12
C LYS A 338 -31.22 10.78 -11.50
N VAL A 339 -30.16 10.57 -12.31
CA VAL A 339 -28.85 10.22 -11.83
C VAL A 339 -27.78 11.13 -12.45
N SER A 340 -26.81 11.54 -11.63
CA SER A 340 -25.57 12.21 -12.08
C SER A 340 -24.37 11.55 -11.41
N HIS A 341 -23.19 11.71 -12.00
CA HIS A 341 -21.93 11.23 -11.42
C HIS A 341 -20.83 12.25 -11.64
N GLU A 342 -19.76 12.10 -10.83
CA GLU A 342 -18.51 12.87 -10.90
C GLU A 342 -17.36 11.91 -10.65
N ASP A 343 -16.27 12.05 -11.43
CA ASP A 343 -15.00 11.37 -11.15
C ASP A 343 -14.28 12.10 -10.00
N MET A 344 -13.91 11.34 -8.96
CA MET A 344 -13.25 11.88 -7.77
C MET A 344 -11.74 11.66 -7.77
N LEU A 345 -11.32 10.49 -8.25
CA LEU A 345 -9.93 10.07 -8.31
C LEU A 345 -9.77 9.07 -9.45
N ILE A 346 -8.72 9.25 -10.25
CA ILE A 346 -8.29 8.27 -11.24
C ILE A 346 -6.79 8.11 -11.12
N THR A 347 -6.33 6.90 -10.78
CA THR A 347 -4.91 6.56 -10.72
C THR A 347 -4.64 5.42 -11.69
N SER A 348 -3.60 5.54 -12.51
CA SER A 348 -3.23 4.47 -13.44
C SER A 348 -2.69 3.25 -12.69
N PRO A 349 -3.11 2.03 -13.08
CA PRO A 349 -2.50 0.82 -12.56
C PRO A 349 -1.08 0.67 -13.11
N VAL A 350 -0.25 -0.11 -12.40
CA VAL A 350 1.12 -0.41 -12.83
C VAL A 350 1.34 -1.91 -12.86
N LEU A 351 1.70 -2.44 -14.02
CA LEU A 351 1.98 -3.86 -14.21
C LEU A 351 3.45 -4.17 -13.93
N VAL A 352 3.70 -5.26 -13.24
CA VAL A 352 5.04 -5.87 -13.21
C VAL A 352 5.31 -6.54 -14.55
N SER A 353 6.45 -6.27 -15.17
CA SER A 353 6.79 -6.89 -16.44
C SER A 353 6.87 -8.42 -16.33
N LYS A 354 6.54 -9.14 -17.41
CA LYS A 354 6.60 -10.61 -17.42
C LYS A 354 7.98 -11.13 -17.04
N GLU A 355 9.04 -10.51 -17.55
CA GLU A 355 10.42 -10.84 -17.20
C GLU A 355 10.67 -10.77 -15.69
N ARG A 356 10.23 -9.68 -15.04
CA ARG A 356 10.40 -9.51 -13.59
C ARG A 356 9.56 -10.50 -12.78
N GLN A 357 8.35 -10.80 -13.23
CA GLN A 357 7.52 -11.86 -12.63
C GLN A 357 8.21 -13.23 -12.72
N GLU A 358 8.76 -13.58 -13.89
CA GLU A 358 9.44 -14.86 -14.11
C GLU A 358 10.72 -14.96 -13.26
N ARG A 359 11.53 -13.91 -13.16
CA ARG A 359 12.70 -13.86 -12.27
C ARG A 359 12.31 -14.03 -10.80
N MET A 360 11.23 -13.39 -10.34
CA MET A 360 10.73 -13.56 -8.98
C MET A 360 10.21 -14.99 -8.75
N ALA A 361 9.53 -15.58 -9.72
CA ALA A 361 9.08 -16.97 -9.66
C ALA A 361 10.27 -17.94 -9.60
N GLN A 362 11.37 -17.67 -10.31
CA GLN A 362 12.61 -18.45 -10.22
C GLN A 362 13.25 -18.32 -8.83
N ALA A 363 13.26 -17.12 -8.24
CA ALA A 363 13.77 -16.91 -6.88
C ALA A 363 12.93 -17.66 -5.83
N LEU A 364 11.61 -17.68 -5.95
CA LEU A 364 10.72 -18.51 -5.12
C LEU A 364 11.08 -19.99 -5.24
N HIS A 365 11.15 -20.49 -6.47
CA HIS A 365 11.46 -21.89 -6.73
C HIS A 365 12.83 -22.30 -6.20
N ALA A 366 13.85 -21.45 -6.34
CA ALA A 366 15.20 -21.67 -5.80
C ALA A 366 15.21 -21.80 -4.27
N ASN A 367 14.23 -21.18 -3.58
CA ASN A 367 14.02 -21.29 -2.15
C ASN A 367 13.00 -22.38 -1.75
N GLY A 368 12.63 -23.27 -2.68
CA GLY A 368 11.71 -24.37 -2.41
C GLY A 368 10.24 -23.97 -2.25
N ILE A 369 9.89 -22.75 -2.66
CA ILE A 369 8.53 -22.21 -2.57
C ILE A 369 7.87 -22.31 -3.93
N GLN A 370 6.64 -22.85 -3.98
CA GLN A 370 5.86 -22.90 -5.22
C GLN A 370 5.48 -21.48 -5.66
N PRO A 371 5.85 -21.05 -6.88
CA PRO A 371 5.45 -19.74 -7.37
C PRO A 371 3.92 -19.59 -7.43
N PHE A 372 3.43 -18.48 -6.89
CA PHE A 372 2.02 -18.10 -6.89
C PHE A 372 1.93 -16.63 -7.28
N ALA A 373 1.16 -16.34 -8.33
CA ALA A 373 1.01 -15.00 -8.87
C ALA A 373 -0.32 -14.38 -8.40
N LEU A 374 -0.28 -13.13 -7.92
CA LEU A 374 -1.46 -12.44 -7.43
C LEU A 374 -1.34 -10.92 -7.66
N PRO A 375 -2.46 -10.20 -7.87
CA PRO A 375 -2.45 -8.75 -7.98
C PRO A 375 -2.41 -8.08 -6.60
N SER A 376 -1.88 -6.84 -6.53
CA SER A 376 -2.13 -5.94 -5.41
C SER A 376 -3.40 -5.14 -5.65
N GLY A 377 -4.32 -5.18 -4.69
CA GLY A 377 -5.50 -4.30 -4.64
C GLY A 377 -5.24 -2.97 -3.92
N ALA A 378 -4.12 -2.86 -3.20
CA ALA A 378 -3.68 -1.66 -2.49
C ALA A 378 -2.65 -0.88 -3.31
N GLY A 379 -2.52 0.43 -3.08
CA GLY A 379 -1.40 1.23 -3.56
C GLY A 379 -0.13 0.91 -2.79
N HIS A 380 1.04 1.20 -3.37
CA HIS A 380 2.36 1.03 -2.75
C HIS A 380 3.32 2.01 -3.39
N ASP A 381 4.46 2.29 -2.75
CA ASP A 381 5.54 3.09 -3.35
C ASP A 381 5.99 2.53 -4.70
N SER A 382 5.92 1.20 -4.86
CA SER A 382 6.14 0.52 -6.15
C SER A 382 5.23 1.01 -7.28
N GLN A 383 4.06 1.56 -6.98
CA GLN A 383 3.16 2.13 -8.01
C GLN A 383 3.76 3.40 -8.62
N VAL A 384 4.29 4.28 -7.78
CA VAL A 384 4.92 5.54 -8.21
C VAL A 384 6.26 5.26 -8.88
N VAL A 385 7.13 4.50 -8.21
CA VAL A 385 8.47 4.19 -8.71
C VAL A 385 8.38 3.35 -10.00
N GLY A 386 7.52 2.33 -10.01
CA GLY A 386 7.30 1.44 -11.15
C GLY A 386 6.72 2.09 -12.39
N SER A 387 6.13 3.28 -12.27
CA SER A 387 5.72 4.10 -13.43
C SER A 387 6.90 4.68 -14.22
N ARG A 388 8.11 4.68 -13.65
CA ARG A 388 9.30 5.32 -14.22
C ARG A 388 10.48 4.37 -14.40
N VAL A 389 10.61 3.35 -13.54
CA VAL A 389 11.72 2.39 -13.57
C VAL A 389 11.18 0.96 -13.48
N PRO A 390 11.94 -0.05 -13.95
CA PRO A 390 11.53 -1.44 -13.79
C PRO A 390 11.34 -1.77 -12.31
N MET A 391 10.20 -2.42 -11.96
CA MET A 391 9.92 -2.81 -10.59
C MET A 391 9.54 -4.27 -10.47
N ALA A 392 9.72 -4.85 -9.30
CA ALA A 392 9.18 -6.13 -8.87
C ALA A 392 8.63 -6.02 -7.46
N MET A 393 7.67 -6.86 -7.11
CA MET A 393 7.09 -6.86 -5.78
C MET A 393 6.80 -8.29 -5.32
N LEU A 394 7.07 -8.57 -4.05
CA LEU A 394 6.85 -9.85 -3.38
C LEU A 394 5.92 -9.67 -2.20
N PHE A 395 4.82 -10.40 -2.16
CA PHE A 395 3.93 -10.43 -1.00
C PHE A 395 4.29 -11.52 0.00
N VAL A 396 4.12 -11.20 1.28
CA VAL A 396 4.21 -12.12 2.41
C VAL A 396 2.81 -12.39 2.95
N GLN A 397 2.54 -13.63 3.35
CA GLN A 397 1.25 -14.03 3.87
C GLN A 397 0.80 -13.17 5.05
N SER A 398 -0.44 -12.67 5.00
CA SER A 398 -1.14 -12.00 6.10
C SER A 398 -2.14 -12.95 6.73
N LYS A 399 -2.06 -13.14 8.04
CA LYS A 399 -3.02 -13.95 8.80
C LYS A 399 -4.41 -13.31 8.76
N ASP A 400 -5.41 -14.09 8.38
CA ASP A 400 -6.79 -13.63 8.21
C ASP A 400 -6.95 -12.46 7.21
N GLY A 401 -5.89 -12.10 6.47
CA GLY A 401 -5.86 -10.95 5.56
C GLY A 401 -6.02 -9.61 6.28
N ILE A 402 -5.72 -9.57 7.57
CA ILE A 402 -5.86 -8.35 8.38
C ILE A 402 -4.67 -7.42 8.11
N SER A 403 -4.97 -6.15 7.81
CA SER A 403 -4.05 -5.02 7.82
C SER A 403 -4.74 -3.76 8.31
N HIS A 404 -4.01 -2.67 8.54
CA HIS A 404 -4.50 -1.41 9.12
C HIS A 404 -5.21 -1.63 10.47
N ASN A 405 -4.70 -2.54 11.27
CA ASN A 405 -5.32 -2.98 12.51
C ASN A 405 -4.25 -3.55 13.47
N PRO A 406 -4.36 -3.34 14.78
CA PRO A 406 -3.44 -3.94 15.77
C PRO A 406 -3.35 -5.47 15.75
N ALA A 407 -4.37 -6.15 15.20
CA ALA A 407 -4.39 -7.60 15.03
C ALA A 407 -3.65 -8.11 13.79
N GLU A 408 -3.04 -7.21 13.01
CA GLU A 408 -2.21 -7.55 11.85
C GLU A 408 -1.09 -8.51 12.25
N TRP A 409 -0.90 -9.57 11.44
CA TRP A 409 0.08 -10.59 11.73
C TRP A 409 0.60 -11.28 10.47
N SER A 410 1.91 -11.44 10.41
CA SER A 410 2.60 -12.34 9.50
C SER A 410 3.55 -13.22 10.31
N GLU A 411 3.62 -14.52 10.01
CA GLU A 411 4.51 -15.43 10.74
C GLU A 411 5.96 -15.09 10.41
N LEU A 412 6.82 -15.09 11.44
CA LEU A 412 8.24 -14.74 11.24
C LEU A 412 8.93 -15.66 10.22
N SER A 413 8.54 -16.93 10.17
CA SER A 413 9.06 -17.88 9.20
C SER A 413 8.75 -17.47 7.77
N ASP A 414 7.55 -16.92 7.50
CA ASP A 414 7.15 -16.43 6.18
C ASP A 414 7.92 -15.15 5.82
N CYS A 415 8.09 -14.25 6.81
CA CYS A 415 8.90 -13.04 6.64
C CYS A 415 10.35 -13.37 6.28
N VAL A 416 10.97 -14.33 6.98
CA VAL A 416 12.36 -14.75 6.71
C VAL A 416 12.48 -15.46 5.36
N GLN A 417 11.50 -16.27 4.97
CA GLN A 417 11.47 -16.88 3.64
C GLN A 417 11.42 -15.81 2.54
N ALA A 418 10.64 -14.74 2.73
CA ALA A 418 10.60 -13.62 1.81
C ALA A 418 11.94 -12.88 1.72
N VAL A 419 12.68 -12.74 2.82
CA VAL A 419 14.06 -12.19 2.79
C VAL A 419 14.99 -13.07 1.95
N HIS A 420 14.91 -14.40 2.08
CA HIS A 420 15.68 -15.33 1.24
C HIS A 420 15.34 -15.17 -0.24
N VAL A 421 14.05 -15.03 -0.56
CA VAL A 421 13.59 -14.82 -1.95
C VAL A 421 14.08 -13.48 -2.47
N LEU A 422 13.95 -12.40 -1.70
CA LEU A 422 14.43 -11.07 -2.06
C LEU A 422 15.93 -11.07 -2.34
N LYS A 423 16.73 -11.65 -1.42
CA LYS A 423 18.20 -11.78 -1.57
C LYS A 423 18.54 -12.54 -2.85
N ASN A 424 17.92 -13.71 -3.08
CA ASN A 424 18.16 -14.50 -4.27
C ASN A 424 17.76 -13.76 -5.56
N TYR A 425 16.63 -13.03 -5.53
CA TYR A 425 16.19 -12.22 -6.66
C TYR A 425 17.20 -11.14 -7.01
N ILE A 426 17.69 -10.37 -6.02
CA ILE A 426 18.64 -9.27 -6.25
C ILE A 426 20.01 -9.79 -6.72
N GLU A 427 20.48 -10.91 -6.17
CA GLU A 427 21.75 -11.54 -6.57
C GLU A 427 21.75 -12.06 -8.02
N ASN A 428 20.57 -12.20 -8.65
CA ASN A 428 20.40 -12.67 -10.03
C ASN A 428 19.84 -11.58 -10.96
N LEU A 429 19.89 -10.29 -10.57
CA LEU A 429 19.58 -9.17 -11.43
C LEU A 429 20.79 -8.78 -12.26
#